data_72b6baf011b5af45856dce518a2959cb
#
_entry.id   72b6baf011b5af45856dce518a2959cb
#
_cell.length_a   1.000
_cell.length_b   1.000
_cell.length_c   1.000
_cell.angle_alpha   90.00
_cell.angle_beta   90.00
_cell.angle_gamma   90.00
#
_symmetry.space_group_name_H-M   'P 1'
#
loop_
_entity.id
_entity.type
_entity.pdbx_description
1 polymer ?
#
loop_
_entity_poly.entity_id
_entity_poly.type
_entity_poly.pdbx_seq_one_letter_code
_entity_poly.pdbx_strand_id
1 'polypeptide(L)' 'MFGERAPSFALSELVGSRVDEARAKCEADGFKVEVVDLEGNGAVTLDLRPNRIRLYARRGKVEEARVG' A
#
# COMPACT_ATOMS: atom_id res chain seq x y z
N MET A 1 -8.74 21.72 -6.86
CA MET A 1 -8.25 20.90 -7.16
C MET A 1 -8.57 19.64 -6.76
N PHE A 2 -8.56 18.84 -7.25
CA PHE A 2 -8.86 17.77 -6.97
C PHE A 2 -8.17 16.88 -6.74
N GLY A 3 -8.00 16.51 -6.20
CA GLY A 3 -7.48 15.85 -5.96
C GLY A 3 -7.08 14.61 -5.56
N GLU A 4 -6.12 14.11 -6.07
CA GLU A 4 -5.57 12.96 -5.55
C GLU A 4 -4.85 13.26 -4.31
N ARG A 5 -5.08 12.47 -3.26
CA ARG A 5 -4.25 12.54 -2.08
C ARG A 5 -2.90 11.93 -2.38
N ALA A 6 -1.87 12.53 -1.85
CA ALA A 6 -0.53 11.94 -1.89
C ALA A 6 -0.07 11.70 -0.47
N PRO A 7 0.63 10.60 -0.20
CA PRO A 7 1.18 10.36 1.13
C PRO A 7 2.28 11.37 1.44
N SER A 8 2.51 11.60 2.73
CA SER A 8 3.55 12.52 3.16
C SER A 8 4.94 11.89 3.04
N PHE A 9 5.03 10.65 2.63
CA PHE A 9 6.28 9.93 2.45
C PHE A 9 6.31 9.35 1.04
N ALA A 10 7.50 8.96 0.57
CA ALA A 10 7.61 8.31 -0.72
C ALA A 10 7.21 6.85 -0.59
N LEU A 11 6.40 6.35 -1.53
CA LEU A 11 5.98 4.96 -1.48
C LEU A 11 7.15 3.99 -1.54
N SER A 12 8.24 4.41 -2.20
CA SER A 12 9.43 3.57 -2.28
C SER A 12 10.06 3.32 -0.91
N GLU A 13 9.77 4.17 0.08
CA GLU A 13 10.27 3.95 1.43
C GLU A 13 9.64 2.74 2.09
N LEU A 14 8.52 2.30 1.59
CA LEU A 14 7.83 1.13 2.15
C LEU A 14 8.40 -0.18 1.62
N VAL A 15 9.12 -0.13 0.50
CA VAL A 15 9.66 -1.33 -0.12
C VAL A 15 10.78 -1.88 0.77
N GLY A 16 10.69 -3.18 1.08
CA GLY A 16 11.62 -3.83 1.98
C GLY A 16 11.22 -3.79 3.45
N SER A 17 10.19 -3.00 3.77
CA SER A 17 9.67 -2.94 5.14
C SER A 17 8.74 -4.11 5.41
N ARG A 18 8.53 -4.41 6.68
CA ARG A 18 7.50 -5.37 7.05
C ARG A 18 6.14 -4.81 6.72
N VAL A 19 5.24 -5.71 6.33
CA VAL A 19 3.88 -5.31 5.96
C VAL A 19 3.19 -4.57 7.09
N ASP A 20 3.31 -5.05 8.33
CA ASP A 20 2.63 -4.42 9.45
C ASP A 20 3.17 -3.01 9.72
N GLU A 21 4.48 -2.81 9.54
CA GLU A 21 5.06 -1.49 9.71
C GLU A 21 4.64 -0.54 8.60
N ALA A 22 4.65 -1.03 7.36
CA ALA A 22 4.22 -0.22 6.23
C ALA A 22 2.75 0.15 6.35
N ARG A 23 1.93 -0.80 6.79
CA ARG A 23 0.51 -0.56 6.98
C ARG A 23 0.27 0.52 8.03
N ALA A 24 0.98 0.43 9.16
CA ALA A 24 0.82 1.41 10.22
C ALA A 24 1.20 2.81 9.73
N LYS A 25 2.24 2.90 8.94
CA LYS A 25 2.68 4.18 8.40
C LYS A 25 1.64 4.77 7.46
N CYS A 26 1.05 3.95 6.61
CA CYS A 26 0.01 4.41 5.69
C CYS A 26 -1.24 4.85 6.45
N GLU A 27 -1.65 4.07 7.45
CA GLU A 27 -2.84 4.39 8.22
C GLU A 27 -2.64 5.65 9.04
N ALA A 28 -1.44 5.86 9.56
CA ALA A 28 -1.13 7.08 10.30
C ALA A 28 -1.24 8.31 9.41
N ASP A 29 -1.05 8.14 8.11
CA ASP A 29 -1.17 9.23 7.15
C ASP A 29 -2.58 9.36 6.59
N GLY A 30 -3.53 8.58 7.11
CA GLY A 30 -4.93 8.70 6.74
C GLY A 30 -5.36 7.85 5.56
N PHE A 31 -4.52 6.95 5.10
CA PHE A 31 -4.88 6.07 4.00
C PHE A 31 -5.44 4.76 4.50
N LYS A 32 -6.32 4.18 3.72
CA LYS A 32 -6.73 2.79 3.91
C LYS A 32 -5.70 1.90 3.25
N VAL A 33 -5.56 0.70 3.75
CA VAL A 33 -4.51 -0.20 3.27
C VAL A 33 -5.12 -1.52 2.84
N GLU A 34 -4.71 -2.00 1.68
CA GLU A 34 -5.02 -3.34 1.22
C GLU A 34 -3.70 -4.07 1.01
N VAL A 35 -3.58 -5.26 1.59
CA VAL A 35 -2.39 -6.06 1.45
C VAL A 35 -2.66 -7.14 0.41
N VAL A 36 -1.78 -7.23 -0.59
CA VAL A 36 -1.86 -8.25 -1.62
C VAL A 36 -0.71 -9.22 -1.40
N ASP A 37 -1.05 -10.48 -1.12
CA ASP A 37 -0.05 -11.50 -0.86
C ASP A 37 0.39 -12.10 -2.19
N LEU A 38 1.61 -11.82 -2.58
CA LEU A 38 2.15 -12.29 -3.87
C LEU A 38 2.42 -13.79 -3.88
N GLU A 39 2.49 -14.40 -2.71
CA GLU A 39 2.67 -15.85 -2.62
C GLU A 39 1.34 -16.60 -2.58
N GLY A 40 0.24 -15.87 -2.41
CA GLY A 40 -1.08 -16.43 -2.49
C GLY A 40 -1.59 -16.35 -3.92
N ASN A 41 -2.89 -16.08 -4.09
CA ASN A 41 -3.44 -15.97 -5.43
C ASN A 41 -3.23 -14.59 -6.05
N GLY A 42 -2.78 -13.61 -5.26
CA GLY A 42 -2.47 -12.29 -5.76
C GLY A 42 -3.65 -11.53 -6.35
N ALA A 43 -4.86 -11.97 -6.10
CA ALA A 43 -6.02 -11.35 -6.71
C ALA A 43 -6.28 -9.97 -6.11
N VAL A 44 -6.59 -9.01 -6.96
CA VAL A 44 -6.95 -7.67 -6.54
C VAL A 44 -8.20 -7.25 -7.28
N THR A 45 -8.94 -6.34 -6.68
CA THR A 45 -10.08 -5.75 -7.36
C THR A 45 -9.57 -4.74 -8.38
N LEU A 46 -10.39 -4.47 -9.38
CA LEU A 46 -10.03 -3.53 -10.45
C LEU A 46 -10.41 -2.09 -10.13
N ASP A 47 -11.05 -1.86 -8.99
CA ASP A 47 -11.42 -0.50 -8.60
C ASP A 47 -10.19 0.27 -8.15
N LEU A 48 -10.18 1.56 -8.46
CA LEU A 48 -9.11 2.46 -8.02
C LEU A 48 -9.67 3.40 -6.98
N ARG A 49 -8.94 3.57 -5.89
CA ARG A 49 -9.37 4.45 -4.81
C ARG A 49 -8.22 5.37 -4.41
N PRO A 50 -8.41 6.68 -4.48
CA PRO A 50 -7.32 7.61 -4.20
C PRO A 50 -6.91 7.65 -2.74
N ASN A 51 -7.75 7.13 -1.84
CA ASN A 51 -7.45 7.12 -0.42
C ASN A 51 -6.96 5.76 0.07
N ARG A 52 -6.57 4.88 -0.84
CA ARG A 52 -6.12 3.54 -0.49
C ARG A 52 -4.72 3.30 -1.04
N ILE A 53 -3.89 2.66 -0.22
CA ILE A 53 -2.59 2.19 -0.66
C ILE A 53 -2.61 0.68 -0.68
N ARG A 54 -2.19 0.09 -1.80
CA ARG A 54 -2.02 -1.35 -1.91
C ARG A 54 -0.57 -1.70 -1.67
N LEU A 55 -0.36 -2.63 -0.76
CA LEU A 55 0.97 -3.14 -0.44
C LEU A 55 1.08 -4.54 -1.02
N TYR A 56 1.95 -4.68 -2.00
CA TYR A 56 2.22 -5.99 -2.60
C TYR A 56 3.36 -6.61 -1.81
N ALA A 57 3.07 -7.73 -1.16
CA ALA A 57 3.98 -8.29 -0.19
C ALA A 57 4.32 -9.73 -0.50
N ARG A 58 5.55 -10.11 -0.17
CA ARG A 58 6.02 -11.47 -0.25
C ARG A 58 6.75 -11.79 1.03
N ARG A 59 6.34 -12.88 1.67
CA ARG A 59 6.94 -13.33 2.93
C ARG A 59 6.94 -12.25 4.00
N GLY A 60 5.84 -11.49 4.06
CA GLY A 60 5.66 -10.46 5.07
C GLY A 60 6.41 -9.18 4.82
N LYS A 61 7.05 -9.03 3.66
CA LYS A 61 7.77 -7.80 3.31
C LYS A 61 7.16 -7.19 2.06
N VAL A 62 7.14 -5.87 2.03
CA VAL A 62 6.58 -5.12 0.92
C VAL A 62 7.55 -5.13 -0.25
N GLU A 63 7.08 -5.55 -1.42
CA GLU A 63 7.87 -5.48 -2.65
C GLU A 63 7.46 -4.28 -3.50
N GLU A 64 6.23 -3.83 -3.36
CA GLU A 64 5.75 -2.69 -4.12
C GLU A 64 4.61 -2.04 -3.38
N ALA A 65 4.45 -0.74 -3.51
CA ALA A 65 3.34 0.00 -2.91
C ALA A 65 2.80 0.97 -3.94
N ARG A 66 1.47 1.04 -4.04
CA ARG A 66 0.81 1.92 -5.00
C ARG A 66 -0.42 2.53 -4.38
N VAL A 67 -0.74 3.75 -4.80
CA VAL A 67 -2.02 4.37 -4.47
C VAL A 67 -3.05 3.87 -5.47
N GLY A 68 -4.18 3.39 -4.98
CA GLY A 68 -5.21 2.96 -5.92
C GLY A 68 -6.12 1.82 -5.49
#